data_0068ca9e0b826cf3c3709323dcb7cc99
#
_entry.id   0068ca9e0b826cf3c3709323dcb7cc99
#
_cell.length_a   1.000
_cell.length_b   1.000
_cell.length_c   1.000
_cell.angle_alpha   90.00
_cell.angle_beta   90.00
_cell.angle_gamma   90.00
#
_symmetry.space_group_name_H-M   'P 1'
#
loop_
_entity.id
_entity.type
_entity.pdbx_description
1 polymer ?
#
loop_
_entity_poly.entity_id
_entity_poly.type
_entity_poly.pdbx_seq_one_letter_code
_entity_poly.pdbx_strand_id
1 'polypeptide(L)'
;SQSGETADTLAAVKLAKKAGAFIFGICNAIGSSIPRATMTGSYIHVGPEIGVASTKAFTGQVTVLTMLALALAKEKGTISEDKYINVVKGLSEIPEKMRETLKLNDQISSLSRIFTYARNFLYLGRGYNYPVALEGALKLKEISYIHAEGYPAAEMKHGPIALIDSDMPVVVVATRNAMYEKVISNIEVVKARKGKVIALVSKGDETISKLVDETIELPDVPECLEPLVATIPLQLLAYHIAVRKGKNVDQPRNLAKSVTVE
;
A
#
# COMPACT_ATOMS: atom_id res chain seq x y z
N SER A 1 1.25 15.34 -1.16
CA SER A 1 1.73 15.47 0.24
C SER A 1 0.56 15.51 1.20
N GLN A 2 0.68 14.87 2.38
CA GLN A 2 -0.35 14.98 3.42
C GLN A 2 -0.31 16.36 4.09
N SER A 3 0.84 16.77 4.64
CA SER A 3 1.01 18.07 5.33
C SER A 3 1.05 19.26 4.40
N GLY A 4 1.48 19.05 3.15
CA GLY A 4 1.76 20.13 2.21
C GLY A 4 2.95 21.01 2.55
N GLU A 5 3.81 20.56 3.50
CA GLU A 5 4.99 21.31 4.00
C GLU A 5 6.30 20.53 3.83
N THR A 6 6.30 19.39 3.13
CA THR A 6 7.49 18.55 2.95
C THR A 6 8.56 19.32 2.16
N ALA A 7 9.73 19.54 2.74
CA ALA A 7 10.81 20.35 2.17
C ALA A 7 11.26 19.86 0.80
N ASP A 8 11.58 18.57 0.67
CA ASP A 8 12.01 17.97 -0.61
C ASP A 8 10.96 18.09 -1.70
N THR A 9 9.67 17.91 -1.34
CA THR A 9 8.56 18.08 -2.29
C THR A 9 8.45 19.53 -2.76
N LEU A 10 8.62 20.49 -1.85
CA LEU A 10 8.64 21.91 -2.21
C LEU A 10 9.83 22.27 -3.10
N ALA A 11 11.00 21.68 -2.85
CA ALA A 11 12.17 21.86 -3.70
C ALA A 11 11.91 21.32 -5.12
N ALA A 12 11.33 20.11 -5.22
CA ALA A 12 10.94 19.53 -6.50
C ALA A 12 9.90 20.39 -7.25
N VAL A 13 8.89 20.93 -6.55
CA VAL A 13 7.89 21.86 -7.11
C VAL A 13 8.57 23.11 -7.68
N LYS A 14 9.50 23.71 -6.93
CA LYS A 14 10.26 24.89 -7.38
C LYS A 14 11.09 24.60 -8.63
N LEU A 15 11.76 23.44 -8.66
CA LEU A 15 12.57 23.01 -9.80
C LEU A 15 11.70 22.77 -11.05
N ALA A 16 10.60 22.04 -10.90
CA ALA A 16 9.66 21.79 -11.98
C ALA A 16 9.05 23.09 -12.54
N LYS A 17 8.69 24.04 -11.66
CA LYS A 17 8.18 25.36 -12.06
C LYS A 17 9.22 26.15 -12.87
N LYS A 18 10.49 26.12 -12.44
CA LYS A 18 11.61 26.77 -13.17
C LYS A 18 11.81 26.14 -14.55
N ALA A 19 11.56 24.84 -14.69
CA ALA A 19 11.62 24.13 -15.97
C ALA A 19 10.37 24.35 -16.86
N GLY A 20 9.39 25.14 -16.43
CA GLY A 20 8.17 25.41 -17.19
C GLY A 20 7.12 24.28 -17.14
N ALA A 21 7.25 23.32 -16.22
CA ALA A 21 6.29 22.23 -16.09
C ALA A 21 4.96 22.71 -15.47
N PHE A 22 3.85 22.13 -15.94
CA PHE A 22 2.55 22.27 -15.28
C PHE A 22 2.53 21.43 -14.00
N ILE A 23 2.16 22.07 -12.87
CA ILE A 23 2.22 21.42 -11.56
C ILE A 23 0.82 21.34 -10.97
N PHE A 24 0.38 20.08 -10.74
CA PHE A 24 -0.87 19.77 -10.04
C PHE A 24 -0.56 19.24 -8.63
N GLY A 25 -1.14 19.85 -7.60
CA GLY A 25 -0.91 19.47 -6.20
C GLY A 25 -2.05 18.65 -5.62
N ILE A 26 -1.74 17.53 -4.96
CA ILE A 26 -2.70 16.75 -4.17
C ILE A 26 -2.26 16.80 -2.71
N CYS A 27 -3.04 17.47 -1.86
CA CYS A 27 -2.69 17.68 -0.45
C CYS A 27 -3.88 17.44 0.48
N ASN A 28 -3.61 17.22 1.76
CA ASN A 28 -4.66 17.16 2.77
C ASN A 28 -4.79 18.49 3.52
N ALA A 29 -3.68 19.11 3.91
CA ALA A 29 -3.69 20.37 4.67
C ALA A 29 -4.02 21.56 3.75
N ILE A 30 -5.20 22.15 3.99
CA ILE A 30 -5.67 23.33 3.25
C ILE A 30 -4.76 24.53 3.57
N GLY A 31 -4.39 25.30 2.53
CA GLY A 31 -3.60 26.51 2.70
C GLY A 31 -2.12 26.29 3.02
N SER A 32 -1.63 25.05 2.98
CA SER A 32 -0.22 24.74 3.15
C SER A 32 0.66 25.21 1.98
N SER A 33 1.96 25.08 2.10
CA SER A 33 2.94 25.64 1.17
C SER A 33 2.89 25.02 -0.23
N ILE A 34 2.69 23.69 -0.33
CA ILE A 34 2.63 23.00 -1.63
C ILE A 34 1.42 23.45 -2.46
N PRO A 35 0.16 23.47 -1.95
CA PRO A 35 -0.97 24.00 -2.70
C PRO A 35 -0.78 25.44 -3.17
N ARG A 36 -0.17 26.29 -2.35
CA ARG A 36 0.12 27.68 -2.75
C ARG A 36 1.21 27.79 -3.83
N ALA A 37 2.11 26.81 -3.90
CA ALA A 37 3.19 26.79 -4.86
C ALA A 37 2.80 26.14 -6.20
N THR A 38 1.74 25.34 -6.25
CA THR A 38 1.24 24.67 -7.46
C THR A 38 0.27 25.58 -8.25
N MET A 39 0.05 25.27 -9.52
CA MET A 39 -0.84 26.03 -10.40
C MET A 39 -2.31 25.70 -10.15
N THR A 40 -2.58 24.44 -9.83
CA THR A 40 -3.90 23.91 -9.49
C THR A 40 -3.73 22.64 -8.67
N GLY A 41 -4.81 22.10 -8.15
CA GLY A 41 -4.74 20.89 -7.35
C GLY A 41 -6.09 20.44 -6.79
N SER A 42 -6.01 19.43 -5.94
CA SER A 42 -7.15 18.90 -5.20
C SER A 42 -6.76 18.63 -3.76
N TYR A 43 -7.72 18.73 -2.85
CA TYR A 43 -7.56 18.28 -1.47
C TYR A 43 -8.21 16.90 -1.28
N ILE A 44 -7.58 16.06 -0.47
CA ILE A 44 -8.08 14.69 -0.22
C ILE A 44 -9.14 14.62 0.88
N HIS A 45 -9.32 15.68 1.67
CA HIS A 45 -10.37 15.84 2.68
C HIS A 45 -10.51 14.68 3.70
N VAL A 46 -9.39 14.03 4.07
CA VAL A 46 -9.41 12.92 5.04
C VAL A 46 -9.36 13.37 6.49
N GLY A 47 -9.42 14.68 6.74
CA GLY A 47 -9.32 15.27 8.06
C GLY A 47 -7.89 15.16 8.66
N PRO A 48 -7.69 15.59 9.91
CA PRO A 48 -6.39 15.49 10.58
C PRO A 48 -5.94 14.03 10.71
N GLU A 49 -4.68 13.75 10.38
CA GLU A 49 -4.04 12.46 10.58
C GLU A 49 -3.01 12.59 11.70
N ILE A 50 -3.32 12.01 12.86
CA ILE A 50 -2.57 12.21 14.12
C ILE A 50 -1.33 11.33 14.16
N GLY A 51 -1.48 10.03 13.86
CA GLY A 51 -0.35 9.10 13.81
C GLY A 51 0.70 9.53 12.80
N VAL A 52 1.97 9.37 13.15
CA VAL A 52 3.10 9.75 12.28
C VAL A 52 3.09 8.92 11.00
N ALA A 53 2.92 7.59 11.12
CA ALA A 53 2.77 6.71 9.95
C ALA A 53 1.46 7.00 9.21
N SER A 54 1.56 7.31 7.93
CA SER A 54 0.40 7.64 7.11
C SER A 54 -0.48 6.42 6.85
N THR A 55 -1.79 6.58 6.94
CA THR A 55 -2.79 5.54 6.64
C THR A 55 -3.89 6.09 5.72
N LYS A 56 -4.85 6.83 6.26
CA LYS A 56 -5.96 7.39 5.49
C LYS A 56 -5.54 8.41 4.44
N ALA A 57 -4.44 9.13 4.66
CA ALA A 57 -3.93 10.07 3.67
C ALA A 57 -3.41 9.34 2.43
N PHE A 58 -2.75 8.18 2.59
CA PHE A 58 -2.38 7.31 1.47
C PHE A 58 -3.63 6.90 0.67
N THR A 59 -4.64 6.37 1.34
CA THR A 59 -5.92 5.97 0.71
C THR A 59 -6.57 7.12 -0.05
N GLY A 60 -6.66 8.31 0.58
CA GLY A 60 -7.21 9.50 -0.05
C GLY A 60 -6.42 9.95 -1.28
N GLN A 61 -5.09 9.91 -1.23
CA GLN A 61 -4.24 10.25 -2.38
C GLN A 61 -4.40 9.28 -3.54
N VAL A 62 -4.41 7.97 -3.27
CA VAL A 62 -4.63 6.95 -4.31
C VAL A 62 -6.00 7.13 -4.94
N THR A 63 -7.05 7.41 -4.14
CA THR A 63 -8.40 7.67 -4.65
C THR A 63 -8.43 8.87 -5.59
N VAL A 64 -7.88 10.02 -5.17
CA VAL A 64 -7.85 11.24 -6.00
C VAL A 64 -7.02 11.04 -7.27
N LEU A 65 -5.87 10.35 -7.18
CA LEU A 65 -5.06 10.03 -8.36
C LEU A 65 -5.81 9.11 -9.34
N THR A 66 -6.56 8.13 -8.84
CA THR A 66 -7.40 7.25 -9.66
C THR A 66 -8.51 8.04 -10.36
N MET A 67 -9.18 8.94 -9.63
CA MET A 67 -10.20 9.83 -10.21
C MET A 67 -9.62 10.74 -11.30
N LEU A 68 -8.44 11.31 -11.06
CA LEU A 68 -7.72 12.14 -12.03
C LEU A 68 -7.34 11.34 -13.28
N ALA A 69 -6.80 10.12 -13.09
CA ALA A 69 -6.45 9.23 -14.20
C ALA A 69 -7.67 8.86 -15.04
N LEU A 70 -8.81 8.57 -14.40
CA LEU A 70 -10.08 8.28 -15.08
C LEU A 70 -10.60 9.49 -15.87
N ALA A 71 -10.57 10.68 -15.28
CA ALA A 71 -11.00 11.91 -15.96
C ALA A 71 -10.14 12.18 -17.21
N LEU A 72 -8.83 12.06 -17.09
CA LEU A 72 -7.89 12.22 -18.20
C LEU A 72 -8.07 11.14 -19.27
N ALA A 73 -8.29 9.89 -18.89
CA ALA A 73 -8.49 8.79 -19.80
C ALA A 73 -9.81 8.95 -20.60
N LYS A 74 -10.87 9.42 -19.93
CA LYS A 74 -12.17 9.72 -20.57
C LYS A 74 -12.03 10.85 -21.57
N GLU A 75 -11.42 11.96 -21.17
CA GLU A 75 -11.22 13.14 -22.03
C GLU A 75 -10.37 12.81 -23.25
N LYS A 76 -9.33 11.99 -23.08
CA LYS A 76 -8.46 11.57 -24.18
C LYS A 76 -9.00 10.40 -25.01
N GLY A 77 -10.13 9.82 -24.66
CA GLY A 77 -10.69 8.67 -25.36
C GLY A 77 -9.81 7.40 -25.28
N THR A 78 -8.97 7.27 -24.22
CA THR A 78 -8.04 6.13 -24.06
C THR A 78 -8.59 5.00 -23.19
N ILE A 79 -9.81 5.13 -22.71
CA ILE A 79 -10.54 4.11 -21.94
C ILE A 79 -11.88 3.80 -22.64
N SER A 80 -12.26 2.52 -22.71
CA SER A 80 -13.60 2.15 -23.18
C SER A 80 -14.68 2.57 -22.20
N GLU A 81 -15.89 2.84 -22.71
CA GLU A 81 -17.02 3.26 -21.87
C GLU A 81 -17.33 2.22 -20.77
N ASP A 82 -17.36 0.93 -21.12
CA ASP A 82 -17.64 -0.15 -20.18
C ASP A 82 -16.60 -0.20 -19.05
N LYS A 83 -15.31 -0.06 -19.39
CA LYS A 83 -14.23 -0.03 -18.40
C LYS A 83 -14.33 1.20 -17.50
N TYR A 84 -14.65 2.37 -18.09
CA TYR A 84 -14.86 3.60 -17.34
C TYR A 84 -16.00 3.45 -16.33
N ILE A 85 -17.17 2.99 -16.78
CA ILE A 85 -18.34 2.77 -15.94
C ILE A 85 -18.04 1.75 -14.82
N ASN A 86 -17.35 0.65 -15.13
CA ASN A 86 -16.97 -0.35 -14.17
C ASN A 86 -16.08 0.22 -13.03
N VAL A 87 -15.08 1.04 -13.37
CA VAL A 87 -14.20 1.64 -12.38
C VAL A 87 -14.92 2.72 -11.56
N VAL A 88 -15.76 3.55 -12.18
CA VAL A 88 -16.58 4.55 -11.46
C VAL A 88 -17.52 3.87 -10.46
N LYS A 89 -18.20 2.79 -10.89
CA LYS A 89 -19.03 1.97 -10.00
C LYS A 89 -18.18 1.40 -8.85
N GLY A 90 -17.04 0.79 -9.16
CA GLY A 90 -16.11 0.28 -8.15
C GLY A 90 -15.71 1.35 -7.15
N LEU A 91 -15.38 2.58 -7.59
CA LEU A 91 -15.07 3.70 -6.70
C LEU A 91 -16.24 4.06 -5.77
N SER A 92 -17.47 4.01 -6.25
CA SER A 92 -18.65 4.27 -5.40
C SER A 92 -18.88 3.19 -4.33
N GLU A 93 -18.44 1.96 -4.60
CA GLU A 93 -18.55 0.82 -3.69
C GLU A 93 -17.35 0.68 -2.73
N ILE A 94 -16.23 1.36 -3.01
CA ILE A 94 -14.99 1.26 -2.22
C ILE A 94 -15.19 1.47 -0.72
N PRO A 95 -15.98 2.44 -0.24
CA PRO A 95 -16.18 2.62 1.19
C PRO A 95 -16.73 1.36 1.87
N GLU A 96 -17.63 0.64 1.21
CA GLU A 96 -18.20 -0.60 1.76
C GLU A 96 -17.18 -1.76 1.69
N LYS A 97 -16.44 -1.88 0.59
CA LYS A 97 -15.35 -2.85 0.44
C LYS A 97 -14.27 -2.66 1.51
N MET A 98 -13.92 -1.41 1.83
CA MET A 98 -12.99 -1.10 2.92
C MET A 98 -13.56 -1.50 4.29
N ARG A 99 -14.86 -1.27 4.55
CA ARG A 99 -15.51 -1.74 5.78
C ARG A 99 -15.52 -3.26 5.88
N GLU A 100 -15.76 -3.96 4.76
CA GLU A 100 -15.65 -5.42 4.69
C GLU A 100 -14.23 -5.88 5.05
N THR A 101 -13.22 -5.25 4.48
CA THR A 101 -11.81 -5.56 4.75
C THR A 101 -11.42 -5.29 6.22
N LEU A 102 -11.95 -4.24 6.84
CA LEU A 102 -11.68 -3.94 8.25
C LEU A 102 -12.25 -5.01 9.21
N LYS A 103 -13.24 -5.81 8.79
CA LYS A 103 -13.74 -6.95 9.58
C LYS A 103 -12.70 -8.06 9.76
N LEU A 104 -11.63 -8.05 8.97
CA LEU A 104 -10.50 -8.98 9.10
C LEU A 104 -9.59 -8.65 10.30
N ASN A 105 -9.88 -7.59 11.06
CA ASN A 105 -9.08 -7.13 12.19
C ASN A 105 -8.69 -8.25 13.17
N ASP A 106 -9.65 -9.06 13.59
CA ASP A 106 -9.41 -10.12 14.60
C ASP A 106 -8.59 -11.28 14.02
N GLN A 107 -8.82 -11.64 12.75
CA GLN A 107 -8.00 -12.61 12.03
C GLN A 107 -6.54 -12.12 11.97
N ILE A 108 -6.33 -10.88 11.55
CA ILE A 108 -4.99 -10.29 11.42
C ILE A 108 -4.32 -10.12 12.79
N SER A 109 -5.09 -9.74 13.81
CA SER A 109 -4.60 -9.70 15.18
C SER A 109 -4.11 -11.07 15.64
N SER A 110 -4.85 -12.14 15.36
CA SER A 110 -4.43 -13.51 15.69
C SER A 110 -3.18 -13.92 14.93
N LEU A 111 -3.15 -13.65 13.61
CA LEU A 111 -2.02 -13.89 12.75
C LEU A 111 -0.75 -13.17 13.23
N SER A 112 -0.88 -11.93 13.67
CA SER A 112 0.25 -11.12 14.15
C SER A 112 1.01 -11.76 15.31
N ARG A 113 0.37 -12.65 16.11
CA ARG A 113 1.04 -13.38 17.22
C ARG A 113 2.14 -14.29 16.72
N ILE A 114 1.89 -14.95 15.58
CA ILE A 114 2.78 -15.94 14.99
C ILE A 114 4.10 -15.29 14.56
N PHE A 115 4.05 -14.02 14.15
CA PHE A 115 5.17 -13.36 13.49
C PHE A 115 5.85 -12.26 14.34
N THR A 116 5.49 -12.11 15.62
CA THR A 116 6.14 -11.12 16.52
C THR A 116 7.61 -11.39 16.76
N TYR A 117 8.06 -12.62 16.58
CA TYR A 117 9.48 -13.01 16.75
C TYR A 117 10.37 -12.51 15.62
N ALA A 118 9.79 -12.29 14.44
CA ALA A 118 10.55 -11.99 13.24
C ALA A 118 11.31 -10.65 13.38
N ARG A 119 12.53 -10.65 12.86
CA ARG A 119 13.38 -9.46 12.79
C ARG A 119 13.38 -8.83 11.41
N ASN A 120 13.05 -9.62 10.41
CA ASN A 120 13.00 -9.23 9.01
C ASN A 120 11.70 -9.70 8.38
N PHE A 121 11.20 -8.94 7.40
CA PHE A 121 10.06 -9.30 6.57
C PHE A 121 10.34 -8.94 5.12
N LEU A 122 9.89 -9.79 4.21
CA LEU A 122 9.88 -9.50 2.79
C LEU A 122 8.44 -9.30 2.31
N TYR A 123 8.19 -8.25 1.55
CA TYR A 123 6.90 -7.95 0.93
C TYR A 123 7.02 -8.05 -0.57
N LEU A 124 6.16 -8.82 -1.22
CA LEU A 124 6.20 -9.07 -2.65
C LEU A 124 4.88 -8.66 -3.32
N GLY A 125 5.00 -8.02 -4.47
CA GLY A 125 3.86 -7.67 -5.31
C GLY A 125 4.25 -7.55 -6.79
N ARG A 126 3.25 -7.56 -7.65
CA ARG A 126 3.39 -7.31 -9.11
C ARG A 126 2.37 -6.29 -9.58
N GLY A 127 2.68 -5.55 -10.65
CA GLY A 127 1.76 -4.55 -11.20
C GLY A 127 1.34 -3.54 -10.14
N TYR A 128 0.05 -3.27 -10.02
CA TYR A 128 -0.50 -2.36 -8.99
C TYR A 128 -0.21 -2.81 -7.56
N ASN A 129 0.05 -4.10 -7.34
CA ASN A 129 0.31 -4.66 -6.02
C ASN A 129 1.75 -4.52 -5.55
N TYR A 130 2.70 -4.12 -6.43
CA TYR A 130 4.06 -3.82 -6.00
C TYR A 130 4.14 -2.56 -5.12
N PRO A 131 3.56 -1.41 -5.50
CA PRO A 131 3.48 -0.27 -4.58
C PRO A 131 2.76 -0.56 -3.27
N VAL A 132 1.75 -1.46 -3.27
CA VAL A 132 1.08 -1.92 -2.04
C VAL A 132 2.05 -2.68 -1.13
N ALA A 133 2.88 -3.56 -1.71
CA ALA A 133 3.91 -4.28 -0.96
C ALA A 133 4.95 -3.31 -0.34
N LEU A 134 5.35 -2.27 -1.08
CA LEU A 134 6.21 -1.20 -0.55
C LEU A 134 5.57 -0.47 0.63
N GLU A 135 4.29 -0.11 0.51
CA GLU A 135 3.55 0.59 1.58
C GLU A 135 3.40 -0.30 2.82
N GLY A 136 3.10 -1.60 2.64
CA GLY A 136 3.04 -2.56 3.76
C GLY A 136 4.37 -2.69 4.49
N ALA A 137 5.47 -2.84 3.74
CA ALA A 137 6.82 -2.88 4.30
C ALA A 137 7.17 -1.58 5.05
N LEU A 138 6.80 -0.43 4.49
CA LEU A 138 7.00 0.89 5.11
C LEU A 138 6.25 0.97 6.45
N LYS A 139 4.97 0.61 6.49
CA LYS A 139 4.19 0.64 7.74
C LYS A 139 4.80 -0.26 8.81
N LEU A 140 5.21 -1.46 8.46
CA LEU A 140 5.80 -2.37 9.43
C LEU A 140 7.10 -1.80 10.02
N LYS A 141 8.02 -1.29 9.18
CA LYS A 141 9.28 -0.73 9.68
C LYS A 141 9.09 0.54 10.50
N GLU A 142 8.17 1.43 10.11
CA GLU A 142 7.92 2.70 10.80
C GLU A 142 7.45 2.51 12.24
N ILE A 143 6.52 1.60 12.50
CA ILE A 143 5.87 1.50 13.80
C ILE A 143 6.33 0.31 14.65
N SER A 144 6.87 -0.75 14.05
CA SER A 144 7.34 -1.93 14.79
C SER A 144 8.86 -2.02 14.94
N TYR A 145 9.61 -1.25 14.14
CA TYR A 145 11.07 -1.27 14.04
C TYR A 145 11.63 -2.62 13.53
N ILE A 146 10.79 -3.43 12.90
CA ILE A 146 11.23 -4.62 12.18
C ILE A 146 11.77 -4.18 10.82
N HIS A 147 12.92 -4.73 10.41
CA HIS A 147 13.41 -4.51 9.06
C HIS A 147 12.46 -5.15 8.05
N ALA A 148 11.85 -4.35 7.20
CA ALA A 148 10.89 -4.82 6.20
C ALA A 148 11.18 -4.18 4.85
N GLU A 149 11.22 -4.98 3.80
CA GLU A 149 11.49 -4.52 2.44
C GLU A 149 10.43 -5.02 1.46
N GLY A 150 10.04 -4.13 0.54
CA GLY A 150 9.16 -4.47 -0.57
C GLY A 150 9.95 -4.64 -1.85
N TYR A 151 9.69 -5.73 -2.59
CA TYR A 151 10.31 -6.01 -3.88
C TYR A 151 9.27 -6.32 -4.95
N PRO A 152 9.54 -5.96 -6.22
CA PRO A 152 8.83 -6.57 -7.32
C PRO A 152 9.06 -8.08 -7.25
N ALA A 153 7.99 -8.88 -7.22
CA ALA A 153 8.15 -10.33 -7.05
C ALA A 153 9.00 -10.97 -8.15
N ALA A 154 9.08 -10.35 -9.33
CA ALA A 154 9.98 -10.79 -10.40
C ALA A 154 11.45 -10.68 -10.02
N GLU A 155 11.82 -9.59 -9.33
CA GLU A 155 13.23 -9.27 -8.99
C GLU A 155 13.71 -10.06 -7.76
N MET A 156 12.82 -10.74 -7.04
CA MET A 156 13.18 -11.55 -5.88
C MET A 156 14.31 -12.54 -6.20
N LYS A 157 14.33 -13.11 -7.41
CA LYS A 157 15.33 -14.11 -7.85
C LYS A 157 16.74 -13.53 -8.06
N HIS A 158 16.87 -12.21 -8.11
CA HIS A 158 18.12 -11.51 -8.40
C HIS A 158 18.85 -11.00 -7.15
N GLY A 159 18.65 -11.65 -6.01
CA GLY A 159 19.35 -11.33 -4.75
C GLY A 159 18.51 -11.61 -3.52
N PRO A 160 17.34 -10.98 -3.34
CA PRO A 160 16.51 -11.13 -2.13
C PRO A 160 16.16 -12.57 -1.76
N ILE A 161 16.10 -13.46 -2.75
CA ILE A 161 15.85 -14.89 -2.55
C ILE A 161 16.86 -15.56 -1.63
N ALA A 162 18.08 -15.04 -1.54
CA ALA A 162 19.13 -15.56 -0.66
C ALA A 162 18.83 -15.35 0.83
N LEU A 163 17.90 -14.42 1.15
CA LEU A 163 17.49 -14.11 2.51
C LEU A 163 16.33 -15.00 3.01
N ILE A 164 15.70 -15.78 2.11
CA ILE A 164 14.51 -16.57 2.44
C ILE A 164 14.92 -17.83 3.21
N ASP A 165 14.42 -17.93 4.42
CA ASP A 165 14.51 -19.09 5.31
C ASP A 165 13.21 -19.29 6.10
N SER A 166 13.21 -20.18 7.10
CA SER A 166 12.05 -20.46 7.96
C SER A 166 11.70 -19.32 8.91
N ASP A 167 12.62 -18.40 9.16
CA ASP A 167 12.49 -17.35 10.19
C ASP A 167 12.15 -15.98 9.58
N MET A 168 12.20 -15.86 8.25
CA MET A 168 11.83 -14.64 7.55
C MET A 168 10.45 -14.78 6.87
N PRO A 169 9.38 -14.19 7.45
CA PRO A 169 8.07 -14.19 6.82
C PRO A 169 8.07 -13.39 5.51
N VAL A 170 7.32 -13.93 4.53
CA VAL A 170 7.13 -13.30 3.22
C VAL A 170 5.65 -12.98 3.04
N VAL A 171 5.33 -11.70 2.93
CA VAL A 171 3.98 -11.24 2.62
C VAL A 171 3.85 -11.06 1.12
N VAL A 172 2.85 -11.68 0.51
CA VAL A 172 2.62 -11.62 -0.95
C VAL A 172 1.24 -11.06 -1.23
N VAL A 173 1.17 -9.97 -2.00
CA VAL A 173 -0.11 -9.47 -2.53
C VAL A 173 -0.39 -10.21 -3.83
N ALA A 174 -1.35 -11.14 -3.78
CA ALA A 174 -1.55 -12.22 -4.74
C ALA A 174 -3.01 -12.30 -5.23
N THR A 175 -3.59 -11.17 -5.58
CA THR A 175 -4.95 -11.08 -6.11
C THR A 175 -5.05 -11.62 -7.53
N ARG A 176 -6.27 -12.04 -7.94
CA ARG A 176 -6.55 -12.54 -9.30
C ARG A 176 -6.56 -11.41 -10.32
N ASN A 177 -5.42 -11.22 -10.97
CA ASN A 177 -5.25 -10.25 -12.05
C ASN A 177 -4.36 -10.83 -13.16
N ALA A 178 -3.98 -10.03 -14.15
CA ALA A 178 -3.15 -10.48 -15.27
C ALA A 178 -1.79 -11.09 -14.88
N MET A 179 -1.32 -10.86 -13.65
CA MET A 179 -0.04 -11.38 -13.14
C MET A 179 -0.19 -12.61 -12.24
N TYR A 180 -1.40 -13.13 -12.05
CA TYR A 180 -1.74 -14.18 -11.08
C TYR A 180 -0.84 -15.42 -11.18
N GLU A 181 -0.74 -16.03 -12.37
CA GLU A 181 0.11 -17.22 -12.59
C GLU A 181 1.58 -16.96 -12.27
N LYS A 182 2.06 -15.76 -12.56
CA LYS A 182 3.43 -15.36 -12.25
C LYS A 182 3.66 -15.17 -10.76
N VAL A 183 2.64 -14.75 -10.03
CA VAL A 183 2.69 -14.63 -8.56
C VAL A 183 2.70 -16.02 -7.93
N ILE A 184 1.87 -16.96 -8.40
CA ILE A 184 1.91 -18.37 -7.96
C ILE A 184 3.33 -18.92 -8.09
N SER A 185 3.95 -18.78 -9.25
CA SER A 185 5.33 -19.22 -9.50
C SER A 185 6.34 -18.60 -8.53
N ASN A 186 6.15 -17.33 -8.13
CA ASN A 186 7.00 -16.70 -7.12
C ASN A 186 6.77 -17.30 -5.72
N ILE A 187 5.51 -17.59 -5.35
CA ILE A 187 5.17 -18.25 -4.08
C ILE A 187 5.82 -19.64 -4.00
N GLU A 188 5.72 -20.43 -5.05
CA GLU A 188 6.35 -21.77 -5.11
C GLU A 188 7.86 -21.69 -4.88
N VAL A 189 8.52 -20.69 -5.45
CA VAL A 189 9.96 -20.46 -5.26
C VAL A 189 10.30 -20.13 -3.81
N VAL A 190 9.47 -19.34 -3.12
CA VAL A 190 9.60 -19.03 -1.68
C VAL A 190 9.39 -20.31 -0.85
N LYS A 191 8.32 -21.05 -1.13
CA LYS A 191 7.99 -22.29 -0.41
C LYS A 191 9.05 -23.37 -0.56
N ALA A 192 9.66 -23.51 -1.75
CA ALA A 192 10.78 -24.42 -1.98
C ALA A 192 11.99 -24.16 -1.08
N ARG A 193 12.10 -22.95 -0.48
CA ARG A 193 13.13 -22.54 0.47
C ARG A 193 12.65 -22.52 1.93
N LYS A 194 11.52 -23.18 2.19
CA LYS A 194 10.87 -23.24 3.52
C LYS A 194 10.41 -21.88 4.05
N GLY A 195 10.30 -20.87 3.19
CA GLY A 195 9.79 -19.54 3.55
C GLY A 195 8.34 -19.62 4.06
N LYS A 196 8.03 -18.84 5.08
CA LYS A 196 6.69 -18.70 5.65
C LYS A 196 5.93 -17.63 4.88
N VAL A 197 4.86 -18.00 4.19
CA VAL A 197 4.11 -17.12 3.29
C VAL A 197 2.77 -16.72 3.88
N ILE A 198 2.54 -15.42 3.96
CA ILE A 198 1.23 -14.79 4.22
C ILE A 198 0.76 -14.21 2.89
N ALA A 199 -0.30 -14.73 2.30
CA ALA A 199 -0.82 -14.24 1.03
C ALA A 199 -2.12 -13.44 1.21
N LEU A 200 -2.17 -12.23 0.63
CA LEU A 200 -3.41 -11.50 0.41
C LEU A 200 -3.99 -12.00 -0.91
N VAL A 201 -5.15 -12.61 -0.88
CA VAL A 201 -5.75 -13.28 -2.03
C VAL A 201 -7.15 -12.73 -2.33
N SER A 202 -7.61 -12.87 -3.56
CA SER A 202 -9.01 -12.61 -3.90
C SER A 202 -9.93 -13.59 -3.17
N LYS A 203 -11.12 -13.16 -2.81
CA LYS A 203 -12.11 -13.96 -2.11
C LYS A 203 -12.36 -15.31 -2.81
N GLY A 204 -12.34 -16.38 -2.03
CA GLY A 204 -12.54 -17.75 -2.51
C GLY A 204 -11.40 -18.29 -3.39
N ASP A 205 -10.18 -17.82 -3.18
CA ASP A 205 -9.00 -18.37 -3.86
C ASP A 205 -8.52 -19.65 -3.18
N GLU A 206 -8.85 -20.79 -3.78
CA GLU A 206 -8.42 -22.09 -3.29
C GLU A 206 -7.03 -22.53 -3.79
N THR A 207 -6.53 -21.91 -4.85
CA THR A 207 -5.26 -22.30 -5.47
C THR A 207 -4.09 -21.85 -4.62
N ILE A 208 -4.01 -20.56 -4.32
CA ILE A 208 -2.93 -20.02 -3.48
C ILE A 208 -3.10 -20.46 -2.04
N SER A 209 -4.33 -20.56 -1.53
CA SER A 209 -4.60 -20.99 -0.15
C SER A 209 -4.02 -22.38 0.17
N LYS A 210 -3.92 -23.28 -0.82
CA LYS A 210 -3.29 -24.61 -0.65
C LYS A 210 -1.76 -24.59 -0.67
N LEU A 211 -1.14 -23.49 -1.13
CA LEU A 211 0.30 -23.35 -1.30
C LEU A 211 0.99 -22.62 -0.15
N VAL A 212 0.25 -21.79 0.59
CA VAL A 212 0.81 -20.85 1.58
C VAL A 212 0.50 -21.27 3.01
N ASP A 213 1.15 -20.64 3.97
CA ASP A 213 0.93 -20.91 5.39
C ASP A 213 -0.31 -20.18 5.92
N GLU A 214 -0.54 -18.96 5.45
CA GLU A 214 -1.65 -18.12 5.91
C GLU A 214 -2.24 -17.32 4.74
N THR A 215 -3.57 -17.17 4.73
CA THR A 215 -4.29 -16.36 3.74
C THR A 215 -5.13 -15.27 4.38
N ILE A 216 -5.19 -14.12 3.69
CA ILE A 216 -6.08 -13.00 4.01
C ILE A 216 -6.91 -12.75 2.75
N GLU A 217 -8.20 -13.06 2.81
CA GLU A 217 -9.10 -12.88 1.66
C GLU A 217 -9.56 -11.44 1.54
N LEU A 218 -9.42 -10.87 0.34
CA LEU A 218 -9.84 -9.51 0.00
C LEU A 218 -11.16 -9.53 -0.79
N PRO A 219 -12.04 -8.55 -0.58
CA PRO A 219 -13.23 -8.40 -1.40
C PRO A 219 -12.85 -8.05 -2.86
N ASP A 220 -13.65 -8.55 -3.80
CA ASP A 220 -13.45 -8.24 -5.22
C ASP A 220 -13.71 -6.77 -5.53
N VAL A 221 -12.76 -6.18 -6.25
CA VAL A 221 -12.82 -4.81 -6.77
C VAL A 221 -12.13 -4.76 -8.15
N PRO A 222 -12.40 -3.76 -9.00
CA PRO A 222 -11.61 -3.54 -10.21
C PRO A 222 -10.10 -3.48 -9.91
N GLU A 223 -9.27 -4.09 -10.75
CA GLU A 223 -7.82 -4.27 -10.53
C GLU A 223 -7.11 -2.96 -10.12
N CYS A 224 -7.43 -1.84 -10.76
CA CYS A 224 -6.84 -0.55 -10.42
C CYS A 224 -7.26 0.01 -9.05
N LEU A 225 -8.25 -0.58 -8.40
CA LEU A 225 -8.72 -0.24 -7.05
C LEU A 225 -8.22 -1.22 -5.99
N GLU A 226 -7.58 -2.33 -6.36
CA GLU A 226 -6.99 -3.28 -5.42
C GLU A 226 -6.10 -2.62 -4.37
N PRO A 227 -5.27 -1.61 -4.69
CA PRO A 227 -4.45 -0.92 -3.70
C PRO A 227 -5.24 -0.34 -2.53
N LEU A 228 -6.49 0.09 -2.74
CA LEU A 228 -7.34 0.69 -1.69
C LEU A 228 -7.80 -0.34 -0.64
N VAL A 229 -8.01 -1.59 -1.03
CA VAL A 229 -8.43 -2.66 -0.12
C VAL A 229 -7.24 -3.48 0.37
N ALA A 230 -6.23 -3.73 -0.47
CA ALA A 230 -5.09 -4.56 -0.11
C ALA A 230 -4.13 -3.90 0.91
N THR A 231 -4.09 -2.58 0.98
CA THR A 231 -3.26 -1.86 1.96
C THR A 231 -3.79 -2.00 3.39
N ILE A 232 -5.12 -2.13 3.59
CA ILE A 232 -5.73 -2.19 4.92
C ILE A 232 -5.21 -3.37 5.76
N PRO A 233 -5.20 -4.63 5.28
CA PRO A 233 -4.65 -5.75 6.04
C PRO A 233 -3.18 -5.58 6.39
N LEU A 234 -2.38 -4.94 5.52
CA LEU A 234 -0.97 -4.68 5.77
C LEU A 234 -0.77 -3.63 6.88
N GLN A 235 -1.60 -2.59 6.89
CA GLN A 235 -1.62 -1.59 7.96
C GLN A 235 -2.04 -2.24 9.30
N LEU A 236 -3.08 -3.08 9.30
CA LEU A 236 -3.53 -3.82 10.48
C LEU A 236 -2.46 -4.79 11.00
N LEU A 237 -1.77 -5.50 10.11
CA LEU A 237 -0.69 -6.41 10.48
C LEU A 237 0.46 -5.65 11.17
N ALA A 238 0.89 -4.54 10.57
CA ALA A 238 1.92 -3.67 11.15
C ALA A 238 1.49 -3.13 12.52
N TYR A 239 0.24 -2.66 12.64
CA TYR A 239 -0.34 -2.17 13.89
C TYR A 239 -0.32 -3.23 15.00
N HIS A 240 -0.88 -4.40 14.73
CA HIS A 240 -0.97 -5.46 15.74
C HIS A 240 0.41 -5.99 16.15
N ILE A 241 1.36 -6.13 15.23
CA ILE A 241 2.74 -6.50 15.56
C ILE A 241 3.37 -5.42 16.44
N ALA A 242 3.22 -4.14 16.13
CA ALA A 242 3.77 -3.04 16.90
C ALA A 242 3.20 -2.97 18.33
N VAL A 243 1.87 -3.09 18.46
CA VAL A 243 1.18 -3.13 19.77
C VAL A 243 1.69 -4.30 20.61
N ARG A 244 1.80 -5.51 20.03
CA ARG A 244 2.33 -6.70 20.75
C ARG A 244 3.78 -6.53 21.16
N LYS A 245 4.58 -5.78 20.43
CA LYS A 245 5.96 -5.42 20.76
C LYS A 245 6.06 -4.24 21.75
N GLY A 246 4.93 -3.74 22.28
CA GLY A 246 4.87 -2.61 23.20
C GLY A 246 5.37 -1.29 22.59
N LYS A 247 5.18 -1.09 21.28
CA LYS A 247 5.61 0.13 20.59
C LYS A 247 4.50 1.17 20.57
N ASN A 248 4.88 2.46 20.62
CA ASN A 248 3.95 3.55 20.39
C ASN A 248 3.69 3.66 18.90
N VAL A 249 2.48 3.30 18.46
CA VAL A 249 2.09 3.27 17.05
C VAL A 249 1.81 4.65 16.48
N ASP A 250 1.45 5.62 17.32
CA ASP A 250 1.13 6.99 16.90
C ASP A 250 2.37 7.89 16.83
N GLN A 251 3.33 7.67 17.71
CA GLN A 251 4.55 8.47 17.82
C GLN A 251 5.79 7.55 17.85
N PRO A 252 6.13 6.91 16.73
CA PRO A 252 7.33 6.09 16.66
C PRO A 252 8.59 6.95 16.80
N ARG A 253 9.62 6.36 17.44
CA ARG A 253 10.90 7.05 17.62
C ARG A 253 11.53 7.44 16.28
N ASN A 254 12.30 8.51 16.28
CA ASN A 254 13.11 8.99 15.15
C ASN A 254 12.29 9.44 13.91
N LEU A 255 10.97 9.50 14.01
CA LEU A 255 10.10 9.95 12.95
C LEU A 255 9.31 11.20 13.36
N ALA A 256 9.03 12.06 12.41
CA ALA A 256 8.15 13.21 12.56
C ALA A 256 7.03 13.14 11.54
N LYS A 257 5.86 13.71 11.88
CA LYS A 257 4.70 13.73 10.96
C LYS A 257 4.98 14.52 9.68
N SER A 258 5.83 15.51 9.74
CA SER A 258 6.23 16.33 8.60
C SER A 258 7.69 16.72 8.73
N VAL A 259 8.45 16.56 7.65
CA VAL A 259 9.86 16.99 7.54
C VAL A 259 9.86 18.33 6.81
N THR A 260 10.07 19.40 7.57
CA THR A 260 9.99 20.81 7.10
C THR A 260 11.36 21.45 6.89
N VAL A 261 12.42 20.75 7.24
CA VAL A 261 13.83 21.17 7.09
C VAL A 261 14.61 20.07 6.39
N GLU A 262 15.67 20.49 5.67
CA GLU A 262 16.67 19.61 5.07
C GLU A 262 17.75 19.23 6.08
#